data_cc5f07d9b1d69ffde39d65048b6f92c4
#
_entry.id   cc5f07d9b1d69ffde39d65048b6f92c4
#
_cell.length_a   1.000
_cell.length_b   1.000
_cell.length_c   1.000
_cell.angle_alpha   90.00
_cell.angle_beta   90.00
_cell.angle_gamma   90.00
#
_symmetry.space_group_name_H-M   'P 1'
#
loop_
_entity.id
_entity.type
_entity.pdbx_description
1 polymer ?
#
loop_
_entity_poly.entity_id
_entity_poly.type
_entity_poly.pdbx_seq_one_letter_code
_entity_poly.pdbx_strand_id
1 'polypeptide(L)'
;MTLNFRLLSGHLGAEILDFDPRDEFNETLTAELRLALQAHHVLLFRGKPLGEEQQVRLTQIAGVLTYRGYGNYTDPDQKSSLVSNAHEGGLFGDGELSFHSDLSFTPHILKARSLHALILPTYSEAGGETLFSDVQAAYDELAPQLKAAVEPLQARFCATYDFGDRSEVVEFVRPLIGTHPQTGRRFIAASRAVTKEVIGMERAEYRPLLKALWAHIEQPQYIYRHRWQIADTLLWDNIAVQHARTPFDPKEKRALRAVSVDDPAIAVTPTQPSEAVA
;
A
#
# COMPACT_ATOMS: atom_id res chain seq x y z
N MET A 1 -18.07 -13.07 18.38
CA MET A 1 -17.94 -14.05 17.26
C MET A 1 -16.47 -14.07 16.93
N THR A 2 -15.78 -15.18 16.93
CA THR A 2 -14.36 -15.21 16.59
C THR A 2 -14.26 -15.36 15.07
N LEU A 3 -13.54 -14.45 14.41
CA LEU A 3 -13.35 -14.51 12.94
C LEU A 3 -12.62 -15.80 12.56
N ASN A 4 -13.17 -16.50 11.57
CA ASN A 4 -12.47 -17.60 10.91
C ASN A 4 -11.70 -17.06 9.71
N PHE A 5 -10.45 -17.47 9.57
CA PHE A 5 -9.61 -17.05 8.46
C PHE A 5 -8.73 -18.19 7.94
N ARG A 6 -8.30 -18.06 6.71
CA ARG A 6 -7.31 -18.92 6.06
C ARG A 6 -6.06 -18.12 5.77
N LEU A 7 -4.91 -18.56 6.24
CA LEU A 7 -3.63 -17.93 5.91
C LEU A 7 -3.37 -18.00 4.40
N LEU A 8 -2.88 -16.91 3.83
CA LEU A 8 -2.61 -16.78 2.41
C LEU A 8 -1.16 -17.14 2.06
N SER A 9 -0.24 -16.88 2.98
CA SER A 9 1.17 -17.29 2.91
C SER A 9 1.71 -17.56 4.31
N GLY A 10 2.98 -17.99 4.44
CA GLY A 10 3.57 -18.34 5.73
C GLY A 10 3.65 -17.17 6.72
N HIS A 11 3.91 -15.96 6.24
CA HIS A 11 4.11 -14.77 7.07
C HIS A 11 3.01 -13.72 6.87
N LEU A 12 2.29 -13.74 5.75
CA LEU A 12 1.55 -12.60 5.28
C LEU A 12 0.19 -12.98 4.71
N GLY A 13 -0.83 -12.27 5.19
CA GLY A 13 -2.17 -12.29 4.65
C GLY A 13 -3.10 -13.34 5.23
N ALA A 14 -4.36 -12.94 5.42
CA ALA A 14 -5.46 -13.81 5.84
C ALA A 14 -6.70 -13.54 4.99
N GLU A 15 -7.31 -14.59 4.49
CA GLU A 15 -8.65 -14.54 3.89
C GLU A 15 -9.68 -14.71 5.01
N ILE A 16 -10.60 -13.77 5.12
CA ILE A 16 -11.70 -13.82 6.09
C ILE A 16 -12.85 -14.63 5.49
N LEU A 17 -13.27 -15.69 6.20
CA LEU A 17 -14.16 -16.72 5.61
C LEU A 17 -15.64 -16.49 5.95
N ASP A 18 -15.95 -16.10 7.17
CA ASP A 18 -17.31 -16.06 7.72
C ASP A 18 -17.84 -14.65 7.99
N PHE A 19 -17.21 -13.66 7.39
CA PHE A 19 -17.66 -12.27 7.44
C PHE A 19 -18.00 -11.76 6.03
N ASP A 20 -19.18 -11.15 5.91
CA ASP A 20 -19.56 -10.45 4.70
C ASP A 20 -19.44 -8.93 4.93
N PRO A 21 -18.49 -8.24 4.27
CA PRO A 21 -18.29 -6.81 4.45
C PRO A 21 -19.46 -5.94 3.93
N ARG A 22 -20.47 -6.55 3.28
CA ARG A 22 -21.71 -5.86 2.91
C ARG A 22 -22.65 -5.68 4.10
N ASP A 23 -22.56 -6.57 5.08
CA ASP A 23 -23.39 -6.50 6.28
C ASP A 23 -22.95 -5.36 7.21
N GLU A 24 -23.84 -4.93 8.10
CA GLU A 24 -23.48 -4.04 9.20
C GLU A 24 -22.60 -4.79 10.21
N PHE A 25 -21.59 -4.12 10.73
CA PHE A 25 -20.73 -4.68 11.76
C PHE A 25 -20.53 -3.70 12.92
N ASN A 26 -20.49 -4.26 14.11
CA ASN A 26 -20.40 -3.52 15.35
C ASN A 26 -18.92 -3.29 15.77
N GLU A 27 -18.73 -2.56 16.87
CA GLU A 27 -17.40 -2.23 17.37
C GLU A 27 -16.60 -3.47 17.79
N THR A 28 -17.23 -4.53 18.27
CA THR A 28 -16.55 -5.78 18.62
C THR A 28 -15.93 -6.42 17.39
N LEU A 29 -16.69 -6.54 16.30
CA LEU A 29 -16.19 -7.10 15.04
C LEU A 29 -15.15 -6.18 14.39
N THR A 30 -15.35 -4.86 14.50
CA THR A 30 -14.35 -3.87 14.07
C THR A 30 -13.01 -4.09 14.79
N ALA A 31 -13.04 -4.31 16.10
CA ALA A 31 -11.83 -4.58 16.89
C ALA A 31 -11.17 -5.90 16.49
N GLU A 32 -11.95 -6.97 16.25
CA GLU A 32 -11.42 -8.25 15.76
C GLU A 32 -10.75 -8.12 14.38
N LEU A 33 -11.37 -7.38 13.46
CA LEU A 33 -10.80 -7.12 12.13
C LEU A 33 -9.52 -6.27 12.20
N ARG A 34 -9.44 -5.29 13.11
CA ARG A 34 -8.21 -4.52 13.38
C ARG A 34 -7.09 -5.42 13.87
N LEU A 35 -7.39 -6.30 14.83
CA LEU A 35 -6.40 -7.26 15.35
C LEU A 35 -5.94 -8.21 14.24
N ALA A 36 -6.85 -8.70 13.41
CA ALA A 36 -6.50 -9.54 12.26
C ALA A 36 -5.60 -8.79 11.26
N LEU A 37 -5.92 -7.51 10.94
CA LEU A 37 -5.09 -6.68 10.07
C LEU A 37 -3.69 -6.47 10.68
N GLN A 38 -3.61 -6.20 11.96
CA GLN A 38 -2.33 -6.02 12.67
C GLN A 38 -1.49 -7.30 12.70
N ALA A 39 -2.14 -8.46 12.83
CA ALA A 39 -1.46 -9.77 12.91
C ALA A 39 -1.01 -10.28 11.53
N HIS A 40 -1.78 -10.01 10.48
CA HIS A 40 -1.58 -10.59 9.15
C HIS A 40 -1.22 -9.58 8.07
N HIS A 41 -1.29 -8.29 8.36
CA HIS A 41 -0.95 -7.13 7.51
C HIS A 41 -1.77 -6.98 6.23
N VAL A 42 -2.34 -8.05 5.69
CA VAL A 42 -3.22 -8.05 4.52
C VAL A 42 -4.46 -8.90 4.81
N LEU A 43 -5.64 -8.35 4.62
CA LEU A 43 -6.91 -9.08 4.71
C LEU A 43 -7.54 -9.19 3.31
N LEU A 44 -7.98 -10.38 2.97
CA LEU A 44 -8.72 -10.67 1.74
C LEU A 44 -10.19 -11.00 2.07
N PHE A 45 -11.09 -10.32 1.39
CA PHE A 45 -12.52 -10.59 1.35
C PHE A 45 -12.86 -11.05 -0.06
N ARG A 46 -13.00 -12.37 -0.25
CA ARG A 46 -13.09 -13.03 -1.55
C ARG A 46 -14.49 -12.96 -2.13
N GLY A 47 -14.61 -12.46 -3.39
CA GLY A 47 -15.84 -12.56 -4.19
C GLY A 47 -17.06 -11.85 -3.60
N LYS A 48 -16.87 -10.78 -2.82
CA LYS A 48 -17.94 -9.98 -2.21
C LYS A 48 -18.08 -8.65 -2.97
N PRO A 49 -19.06 -8.50 -3.87
CA PRO A 49 -19.22 -7.25 -4.62
C PRO A 49 -19.62 -6.11 -3.67
N LEU A 50 -18.74 -5.13 -3.52
CA LEU A 50 -18.95 -3.97 -2.65
C LEU A 50 -19.32 -2.73 -3.47
N GLY A 51 -20.32 -1.98 -2.99
CA GLY A 51 -20.49 -0.58 -3.33
C GLY A 51 -19.37 0.28 -2.72
N GLU A 52 -19.25 1.53 -3.17
CA GLU A 52 -18.21 2.44 -2.66
C GLU A 52 -18.32 2.65 -1.15
N GLU A 53 -19.52 2.93 -0.65
CA GLU A 53 -19.77 3.17 0.78
C GLU A 53 -19.42 1.96 1.66
N GLN A 54 -19.68 0.74 1.16
CA GLN A 54 -19.34 -0.48 1.86
C GLN A 54 -17.82 -0.67 1.92
N GLN A 55 -17.09 -0.39 0.83
CA GLN A 55 -15.63 -0.44 0.82
C GLN A 55 -15.02 0.64 1.73
N VAL A 56 -15.57 1.85 1.73
CA VAL A 56 -15.14 2.93 2.62
C VAL A 56 -15.31 2.50 4.08
N ARG A 57 -16.49 2.01 4.47
CA ARG A 57 -16.77 1.52 5.82
C ARG A 57 -15.81 0.40 6.23
N LEU A 58 -15.57 -0.57 5.34
CA LEU A 58 -14.61 -1.65 5.58
C LEU A 58 -13.20 -1.09 5.77
N THR A 59 -12.75 -0.15 4.94
CA THR A 59 -11.40 0.40 5.03
C THR A 59 -11.21 1.24 6.30
N GLN A 60 -12.27 1.90 6.76
CA GLN A 60 -12.26 2.72 7.98
C GLN A 60 -12.07 1.92 9.28
N ILE A 61 -12.11 0.57 9.24
CA ILE A 61 -11.65 -0.23 10.40
C ILE A 61 -10.19 0.09 10.75
N ALA A 62 -9.36 0.45 9.76
CA ALA A 62 -7.95 0.75 9.96
C ALA A 62 -7.66 2.21 10.31
N GLY A 63 -8.59 3.15 10.08
CA GLY A 63 -8.36 4.57 10.32
C GLY A 63 -9.52 5.45 9.87
N VAL A 64 -9.25 6.73 9.64
CA VAL A 64 -10.23 7.67 9.08
C VAL A 64 -9.96 7.89 7.60
N LEU A 65 -11.02 8.11 6.83
CA LEU A 65 -10.91 8.39 5.41
C LEU A 65 -9.95 9.57 5.19
N THR A 66 -9.03 9.42 4.25
CA THR A 66 -8.11 10.47 3.89
C THR A 66 -8.13 10.72 2.38
N TYR A 67 -7.95 11.98 2.04
CA TYR A 67 -7.82 12.46 0.66
C TYR A 67 -6.35 12.63 0.24
N ARG A 68 -5.41 12.25 1.12
CA ARG A 68 -4.00 12.14 0.73
C ARG A 68 -3.85 10.92 -0.17
N GLY A 69 -3.22 11.09 -1.29
CA GLY A 69 -2.98 9.98 -2.21
C GLY A 69 -2.81 10.46 -3.64
N TYR A 70 -2.79 9.49 -4.53
CA TYR A 70 -2.69 9.74 -5.96
C TYR A 70 -4.06 10.13 -6.50
N GLY A 71 -4.10 11.24 -7.22
CA GLY A 71 -5.27 11.75 -7.89
C GLY A 71 -5.66 13.16 -7.40
N ASN A 72 -6.41 13.86 -8.24
CA ASN A 72 -6.96 15.17 -7.91
C ASN A 72 -8.18 15.00 -6.99
N TYR A 73 -7.95 14.70 -5.72
CA TYR A 73 -9.01 14.75 -4.71
C TYR A 73 -9.39 16.20 -4.41
N THR A 74 -9.83 16.92 -5.43
CA THR A 74 -10.37 18.27 -5.31
C THR A 74 -11.86 18.26 -5.00
N ASP A 75 -12.50 17.10 -5.20
CA ASP A 75 -13.93 16.91 -4.90
C ASP A 75 -14.08 16.30 -3.50
N PRO A 76 -14.66 17.02 -2.54
CA PRO A 76 -14.88 16.51 -1.18
C PRO A 76 -15.86 15.33 -1.14
N ASP A 77 -16.64 15.10 -2.19
CA ASP A 77 -17.54 13.96 -2.29
C ASP A 77 -16.84 12.71 -2.84
N GLN A 78 -15.63 12.84 -3.39
CA GLN A 78 -14.86 11.73 -3.91
C GLN A 78 -14.18 10.94 -2.77
N LYS A 79 -14.69 9.75 -2.47
CA LYS A 79 -14.20 8.88 -1.38
C LYS A 79 -13.20 7.83 -1.87
N SER A 80 -13.11 7.62 -3.16
CA SER A 80 -12.27 6.60 -3.78
C SER A 80 -11.60 7.09 -5.07
N SER A 81 -10.59 6.36 -5.53
CA SER A 81 -9.96 6.55 -6.83
C SER A 81 -9.94 5.24 -7.63
N LEU A 82 -9.66 5.33 -8.92
CA LEU A 82 -9.54 4.15 -9.79
C LEU A 82 -8.09 3.92 -10.20
N VAL A 83 -7.55 2.77 -9.84
CA VAL A 83 -6.30 2.23 -10.39
C VAL A 83 -6.69 1.46 -11.65
N SER A 84 -6.59 2.13 -12.81
CA SER A 84 -7.28 1.66 -14.02
C SER A 84 -6.65 2.17 -15.30
N ASN A 85 -6.65 1.31 -16.34
CA ASN A 85 -6.46 1.69 -17.74
C ASN A 85 -7.79 1.67 -18.53
N ALA A 86 -8.92 1.40 -17.83
CA ALA A 86 -10.26 1.27 -18.47
C ALA A 86 -11.09 2.55 -18.38
N HIS A 87 -10.68 3.51 -17.57
CA HIS A 87 -11.42 4.74 -17.29
C HIS A 87 -10.54 5.98 -17.55
N GLU A 88 -11.15 7.03 -18.06
CA GLU A 88 -10.51 8.35 -18.11
C GLU A 88 -10.16 8.82 -16.69
N GLY A 89 -8.96 9.37 -16.51
CA GLY A 89 -8.44 9.74 -15.18
C GLY A 89 -8.02 8.57 -14.31
N GLY A 90 -8.04 7.34 -14.82
CA GLY A 90 -7.52 6.18 -14.09
C GLY A 90 -6.02 6.27 -13.84
N LEU A 91 -5.60 5.87 -12.63
CA LEU A 91 -4.21 5.98 -12.19
C LEU A 91 -3.38 4.76 -12.63
N PHE A 92 -2.07 4.98 -12.86
CA PHE A 92 -1.02 3.95 -13.01
C PHE A 92 -1.12 3.03 -14.24
N GLY A 93 -1.99 3.28 -15.21
CA GLY A 93 -2.05 2.56 -16.49
C GLY A 93 -1.87 1.03 -16.34
N ASP A 94 -1.08 0.43 -17.26
CA ASP A 94 -0.84 -1.01 -17.40
C ASP A 94 0.59 -1.47 -17.02
N GLY A 95 1.52 -0.55 -16.81
CA GLY A 95 2.92 -0.84 -16.52
C GLY A 95 3.16 -1.56 -15.19
N GLU A 96 4.38 -2.05 -14.99
CA GLU A 96 4.85 -2.56 -13.71
C GLU A 96 4.89 -1.44 -12.67
N LEU A 97 4.50 -1.75 -11.43
CA LEU A 97 4.77 -0.91 -10.27
C LEU A 97 5.73 -1.66 -9.34
N SER A 98 6.95 -1.13 -9.20
CA SER A 98 7.94 -1.69 -8.28
C SER A 98 7.50 -1.58 -6.82
N PHE A 99 8.07 -2.41 -5.93
CA PHE A 99 7.75 -2.41 -4.50
C PHE A 99 7.87 -1.02 -3.87
N HIS A 100 6.80 -0.61 -3.17
CA HIS A 100 6.67 0.67 -2.46
C HIS A 100 5.63 0.59 -1.35
N SER A 101 5.70 1.52 -0.42
CA SER A 101 4.59 1.90 0.45
C SER A 101 4.06 3.25 -0.01
N ASP A 102 2.74 3.38 -0.11
CA ASP A 102 2.10 4.62 -0.56
C ASP A 102 2.49 5.79 0.34
N LEU A 103 2.78 6.93 -0.28
CA LEU A 103 3.17 8.18 0.36
C LEU A 103 4.43 8.10 1.24
N SER A 104 5.29 7.09 1.06
CA SER A 104 6.54 6.98 1.83
C SER A 104 7.55 8.09 1.53
N PHE A 105 7.33 8.92 0.52
CA PHE A 105 8.10 10.11 0.16
C PHE A 105 7.51 11.41 0.72
N THR A 106 6.55 11.33 1.64
CA THR A 106 5.96 12.46 2.39
C THR A 106 6.27 12.33 3.89
N PRO A 107 6.08 13.38 4.71
CA PRO A 107 6.31 13.29 6.16
C PRO A 107 5.56 12.14 6.84
N HIS A 108 4.36 11.82 6.37
CA HIS A 108 3.52 10.77 6.91
C HIS A 108 3.23 9.70 5.85
N ILE A 109 3.67 8.46 6.10
CA ILE A 109 3.30 7.30 5.28
C ILE A 109 1.80 7.07 5.44
N LEU A 110 1.12 6.73 4.36
CA LEU A 110 -0.29 6.36 4.42
C LEU A 110 -0.47 5.16 5.36
N LYS A 111 -1.50 5.18 6.23
CA LYS A 111 -1.69 4.14 7.22
C LYS A 111 -2.16 2.82 6.61
N ALA A 112 -3.25 2.85 5.87
CA ALA A 112 -3.82 1.66 5.25
C ALA A 112 -4.55 2.00 3.96
N ARG A 113 -4.68 1.01 3.10
CA ARG A 113 -5.39 1.13 1.82
C ARG A 113 -6.16 -0.14 1.50
N SER A 114 -7.27 0.01 0.79
CA SER A 114 -7.95 -1.12 0.16
C SER A 114 -8.05 -0.98 -1.34
N LEU A 115 -8.07 -2.13 -2.03
CA LEU A 115 -8.41 -2.23 -3.46
C LEU A 115 -9.56 -3.22 -3.62
N HIS A 116 -10.56 -2.83 -4.44
CA HIS A 116 -11.69 -3.68 -4.81
C HIS A 116 -11.74 -3.91 -6.32
N ALA A 117 -11.83 -5.17 -6.75
CA ALA A 117 -11.74 -5.56 -8.14
C ALA A 117 -13.07 -5.34 -8.88
N LEU A 118 -13.07 -4.40 -9.84
CA LEU A 118 -14.22 -4.05 -10.68
C LEU A 118 -14.12 -4.66 -12.09
N ILE A 119 -12.93 -4.56 -12.71
CA ILE A 119 -12.64 -5.10 -14.05
C ILE A 119 -11.26 -5.76 -13.99
N LEU A 120 -11.15 -6.96 -14.53
CA LEU A 120 -9.90 -7.71 -14.59
C LEU A 120 -9.62 -8.18 -16.01
N PRO A 121 -8.34 -8.42 -16.36
CA PRO A 121 -7.97 -9.08 -17.59
C PRO A 121 -8.73 -10.38 -17.79
N THR A 122 -9.05 -10.71 -19.05
CA THR A 122 -9.95 -11.81 -19.40
C THR A 122 -9.31 -13.18 -19.30
N TYR A 123 -7.97 -13.26 -19.21
CA TYR A 123 -7.21 -14.51 -19.08
C TYR A 123 -6.11 -14.40 -18.03
N SER A 124 -5.77 -15.52 -17.40
CA SER A 124 -4.90 -15.57 -16.23
C SER A 124 -3.46 -15.15 -16.49
N GLU A 125 -2.95 -15.37 -17.69
CA GLU A 125 -1.59 -15.04 -18.11
C GLU A 125 -1.41 -13.55 -18.46
N ALA A 126 -2.49 -12.79 -18.49
CA ALA A 126 -2.45 -11.36 -18.81
C ALA A 126 -1.65 -10.54 -17.79
N GLY A 127 -1.46 -11.04 -16.56
CA GLY A 127 -0.75 -10.35 -15.50
C GLY A 127 -1.67 -9.46 -14.63
N GLY A 128 -1.11 -8.38 -14.06
CA GLY A 128 -1.84 -7.45 -13.21
C GLY A 128 -2.04 -7.92 -11.78
N GLU A 129 -1.27 -8.91 -11.33
CA GLU A 129 -1.26 -9.39 -9.95
C GLU A 129 -0.71 -8.31 -9.01
N THR A 130 -1.18 -8.31 -7.75
CA THR A 130 -0.61 -7.49 -6.69
C THR A 130 0.25 -8.35 -5.78
N LEU A 131 1.48 -7.90 -5.55
CA LEU A 131 2.43 -8.55 -4.65
C LEU A 131 2.54 -7.73 -3.39
N PHE A 132 2.64 -8.40 -2.25
CA PHE A 132 2.92 -7.79 -0.95
C PHE A 132 4.18 -8.42 -0.36
N SER A 133 5.05 -7.59 0.19
CA SER A 133 6.25 -8.02 0.92
C SER A 133 6.10 -7.63 2.39
N ASP A 134 6.24 -8.59 3.30
CA ASP A 134 6.30 -8.35 4.73
C ASP A 134 7.66 -7.73 5.10
N VAL A 135 7.69 -6.40 5.17
CA VAL A 135 8.94 -5.66 5.47
C VAL A 135 9.27 -5.63 6.97
N GLN A 136 8.38 -6.11 7.83
CA GLN A 136 8.65 -6.33 9.25
C GLN A 136 9.34 -7.68 9.46
N ALA A 137 8.80 -8.77 8.91
CA ALA A 137 9.46 -10.08 8.95
C ALA A 137 10.84 -10.03 8.25
N ALA A 138 10.91 -9.36 7.10
CA ALA A 138 12.19 -9.16 6.41
C ALA A 138 13.21 -8.41 7.27
N TYR A 139 12.80 -7.40 8.06
CA TYR A 139 13.68 -6.74 9.00
C TYR A 139 14.11 -7.67 10.13
N ASP A 140 13.19 -8.45 10.70
CA ASP A 140 13.50 -9.36 11.81
C ASP A 140 14.56 -10.39 11.41
N GLU A 141 14.53 -10.88 10.17
CA GLU A 141 15.45 -11.87 9.59
C GLU A 141 16.66 -11.27 8.87
N LEU A 142 16.83 -9.95 8.89
CA LEU A 142 17.99 -9.31 8.27
C LEU A 142 19.29 -9.73 8.98
N ALA A 143 20.31 -10.08 8.19
CA ALA A 143 21.60 -10.48 8.74
C ALA A 143 22.15 -9.42 9.71
N PRO A 144 22.68 -9.81 10.90
CA PRO A 144 23.08 -8.87 11.96
C PRO A 144 24.02 -7.76 11.48
N GLN A 145 24.97 -8.09 10.61
CA GLN A 145 25.92 -7.12 10.07
C GLN A 145 25.23 -6.07 9.19
N LEU A 146 24.29 -6.53 8.33
CA LEU A 146 23.52 -5.62 7.48
C LEU A 146 22.55 -4.78 8.32
N LYS A 147 21.89 -5.39 9.31
CA LYS A 147 21.02 -4.69 10.26
C LYS A 147 21.76 -3.54 10.95
N ALA A 148 22.92 -3.83 11.56
CA ALA A 148 23.75 -2.82 12.22
C ALA A 148 24.22 -1.70 11.27
N ALA A 149 24.51 -2.05 10.01
CA ALA A 149 24.95 -1.08 9.00
C ALA A 149 23.84 -0.14 8.55
N VAL A 150 22.56 -0.59 8.49
CA VAL A 150 21.46 0.20 7.91
C VAL A 150 20.62 0.94 8.95
N GLU A 151 20.60 0.50 10.21
CA GLU A 151 19.79 1.12 11.28
C GLU A 151 20.08 2.62 11.51
N PRO A 152 21.33 3.11 11.50
CA PRO A 152 21.59 4.52 11.70
C PRO A 152 21.36 5.38 10.46
N LEU A 153 21.09 4.79 9.32
CA LEU A 153 21.07 5.49 8.05
C LEU A 153 19.72 6.14 7.75
N GLN A 154 19.80 7.31 7.12
CA GLN A 154 18.67 8.01 6.56
C GLN A 154 18.78 8.05 5.03
N ALA A 155 17.63 8.06 4.35
CA ALA A 155 17.59 8.12 2.90
C ALA A 155 16.58 9.16 2.43
N ARG A 156 16.80 9.68 1.23
CA ARG A 156 15.84 10.51 0.51
C ARG A 156 14.88 9.63 -0.28
N PHE A 157 13.62 9.80 -0.01
CA PHE A 157 12.49 9.20 -0.72
C PHE A 157 11.87 10.27 -1.59
N CYS A 158 11.63 9.96 -2.86
CA CYS A 158 11.18 10.95 -3.84
C CYS A 158 10.25 10.30 -4.86
N ALA A 159 9.17 10.99 -5.17
CA ALA A 159 8.27 10.68 -6.28
C ALA A 159 7.99 11.94 -7.10
N THR A 160 7.72 11.75 -8.38
CA THR A 160 7.24 12.81 -9.26
C THR A 160 5.75 12.60 -9.49
N TYR A 161 4.97 13.61 -9.19
CA TYR A 161 3.56 13.69 -9.58
C TYR A 161 3.46 14.41 -10.90
N ASP A 162 2.72 13.84 -11.83
CA ASP A 162 2.36 14.44 -13.10
C ASP A 162 0.89 14.82 -13.07
N PHE A 163 0.61 16.11 -13.14
CA PHE A 163 -0.73 16.68 -13.15
C PHE A 163 -1.21 17.02 -14.58
N GLY A 164 -0.47 16.56 -15.60
CA GLY A 164 -0.78 16.81 -17.02
C GLY A 164 -0.22 18.13 -17.53
N ASP A 165 -0.48 19.24 -16.87
CA ASP A 165 0.03 20.59 -17.21
C ASP A 165 1.33 20.94 -16.46
N ARG A 166 1.61 20.24 -15.36
CA ARG A 166 2.82 20.40 -14.53
C ARG A 166 3.22 19.09 -13.88
N SER A 167 4.51 18.96 -13.60
CA SER A 167 5.07 17.89 -12.78
C SER A 167 5.60 18.48 -11.48
N GLU A 168 5.32 17.83 -10.36
CA GLU A 168 5.81 18.21 -9.04
C GLU A 168 6.63 17.08 -8.45
N VAL A 169 7.84 17.44 -7.96
CA VAL A 169 8.70 16.49 -7.23
C VAL A 169 8.43 16.65 -5.75
N VAL A 170 7.96 15.57 -5.12
CA VAL A 170 7.74 15.51 -3.68
C VAL A 170 8.77 14.59 -3.07
N GLU A 171 9.47 15.06 -2.03
CA GLU A 171 10.52 14.29 -1.38
C GLU A 171 10.53 14.47 0.14
N PHE A 172 11.03 13.45 0.82
CA PHE A 172 11.20 13.47 2.26
C PHE A 172 12.40 12.60 2.68
N VAL A 173 13.13 13.04 3.68
CA VAL A 173 14.23 12.27 4.28
C VAL A 173 13.70 11.52 5.50
N ARG A 174 13.91 10.21 5.52
CA ARG A 174 13.52 9.33 6.61
C ARG A 174 14.53 8.22 6.88
N PRO A 175 14.51 7.57 8.06
CA PRO A 175 15.31 6.39 8.33
C PRO A 175 15.06 5.29 7.29
N LEU A 176 16.12 4.56 6.91
CA LEU A 176 15.99 3.33 6.10
C LEU A 176 15.22 2.24 6.83
N ILE A 177 15.32 2.23 8.16
CA ILE A 177 14.60 1.32 9.05
C ILE A 177 13.62 2.15 9.88
N GLY A 178 12.33 1.99 9.60
CA GLY A 178 11.25 2.67 10.31
C GLY A 178 10.82 1.93 11.57
N THR A 179 9.97 2.60 12.35
CA THR A 179 9.25 2.01 13.49
C THR A 179 7.76 2.19 13.25
N HIS A 180 7.01 1.10 13.28
CA HIS A 180 5.56 1.14 13.09
C HIS A 180 4.90 1.87 14.27
N PRO A 181 4.11 2.93 14.05
CA PRO A 181 3.66 3.83 15.12
C PRO A 181 2.73 3.16 16.13
N GLN A 182 1.98 2.14 15.73
CA GLN A 182 1.02 1.46 16.60
C GLN A 182 1.61 0.23 17.29
N THR A 183 2.46 -0.53 16.60
CA THR A 183 2.99 -1.81 17.12
C THR A 183 4.39 -1.70 17.71
N GLY A 184 5.12 -0.63 17.41
CA GLY A 184 6.53 -0.50 17.76
C GLY A 184 7.48 -1.42 16.98
N ARG A 185 6.96 -2.27 16.09
CA ARG A 185 7.79 -3.17 15.28
C ARG A 185 8.61 -2.39 14.26
N ARG A 186 9.83 -2.86 14.05
CA ARG A 186 10.73 -2.28 13.06
C ARG A 186 10.38 -2.81 11.66
N PHE A 187 10.61 -2.00 10.62
CA PHE A 187 10.39 -2.39 9.24
C PHE A 187 11.42 -1.75 8.28
N ILE A 188 11.68 -2.38 7.15
CA ILE A 188 12.53 -1.85 6.10
C ILE A 188 11.71 -0.87 5.26
N ALA A 189 12.00 0.43 5.41
CA ALA A 189 11.32 1.48 4.66
C ALA A 189 11.89 1.64 3.24
N ALA A 190 13.16 1.25 3.02
CA ALA A 190 13.81 1.36 1.71
C ALA A 190 13.04 0.60 0.63
N SER A 191 12.61 1.30 -0.42
CA SER A 191 11.85 0.73 -1.53
C SER A 191 12.49 1.04 -2.88
N ARG A 192 12.30 0.12 -3.83
CA ARG A 192 12.84 0.27 -5.19
C ARG A 192 12.25 1.46 -5.93
N ALA A 193 10.98 1.74 -5.73
CA ALA A 193 10.28 2.79 -6.47
C ALA A 193 10.75 4.20 -6.08
N VAL A 194 10.86 4.48 -4.78
CA VAL A 194 10.97 5.87 -4.30
C VAL A 194 12.24 6.19 -3.52
N THR A 195 13.06 5.21 -3.06
CA THR A 195 14.32 5.50 -2.37
C THR A 195 15.40 5.86 -3.40
N LYS A 196 15.94 7.07 -3.31
CA LYS A 196 16.86 7.61 -4.32
C LYS A 196 18.32 7.61 -3.90
N GLU A 197 18.60 7.97 -2.64
CA GLU A 197 19.96 8.02 -2.11
C GLU A 197 19.97 7.80 -0.59
N VAL A 198 21.13 7.46 -0.06
CA VAL A 198 21.40 7.44 1.39
C VAL A 198 22.17 8.70 1.74
N ILE A 199 21.68 9.42 2.76
CA ILE A 199 22.25 10.71 3.16
C ILE A 199 23.66 10.51 3.71
N GLY A 200 24.61 11.33 3.23
CA GLY A 200 25.99 11.30 3.69
C GLY A 200 26.85 10.17 3.10
N MET A 201 26.34 9.40 2.13
CA MET A 201 27.10 8.36 1.45
C MET A 201 27.28 8.67 -0.03
N GLU A 202 28.42 8.26 -0.58
CA GLU A 202 28.65 8.34 -2.02
C GLU A 202 27.82 7.29 -2.77
N ARG A 203 27.47 7.59 -4.02
CA ARG A 203 26.64 6.72 -4.86
C ARG A 203 27.20 5.30 -5.00
N ALA A 204 28.53 5.20 -5.10
CA ALA A 204 29.23 3.91 -5.21
C ALA A 204 29.05 3.02 -3.97
N GLU A 205 28.85 3.64 -2.80
CA GLU A 205 28.67 2.96 -1.51
C GLU A 205 27.20 2.60 -1.25
N TYR A 206 26.27 3.55 -1.42
CA TYR A 206 24.87 3.28 -1.06
C TYR A 206 24.12 2.42 -2.08
N ARG A 207 24.49 2.44 -3.37
CA ARG A 207 23.77 1.63 -4.38
C ARG A 207 23.84 0.11 -4.13
N PRO A 208 25.01 -0.48 -3.82
CA PRO A 208 25.06 -1.89 -3.43
C PRO A 208 24.22 -2.19 -2.19
N LEU A 209 24.25 -1.30 -1.19
CA LEU A 209 23.48 -1.42 0.05
C LEU A 209 21.96 -1.43 -0.21
N LEU A 210 21.43 -0.44 -0.96
CA LEU A 210 20.02 -0.39 -1.32
C LEU A 210 19.61 -1.63 -2.15
N LYS A 211 20.44 -2.07 -3.09
CA LYS A 211 20.19 -3.29 -3.87
C LYS A 211 20.10 -4.52 -2.98
N ALA A 212 20.96 -4.63 -1.96
CA ALA A 212 20.91 -5.75 -1.01
C ALA A 212 19.62 -5.74 -0.20
N LEU A 213 19.16 -4.56 0.29
CA LEU A 213 17.88 -4.42 1.00
C LEU A 213 16.69 -4.79 0.10
N TRP A 214 16.66 -4.28 -1.13
CA TRP A 214 15.58 -4.60 -2.08
C TRP A 214 15.54 -6.10 -2.41
N ALA A 215 16.71 -6.71 -2.70
CA ALA A 215 16.79 -8.14 -2.95
C ALA A 215 16.35 -8.97 -1.74
N HIS A 216 16.56 -8.46 -0.53
CA HIS A 216 16.16 -9.14 0.70
C HIS A 216 14.63 -9.11 0.87
N ILE A 217 13.99 -7.95 0.78
CA ILE A 217 12.52 -7.84 0.93
C ILE A 217 11.76 -8.52 -0.22
N GLU A 218 12.38 -8.71 -1.37
CA GLU A 218 11.80 -9.36 -2.55
C GLU A 218 12.01 -10.89 -2.54
N GLN A 219 12.55 -11.49 -1.46
CA GLN A 219 12.69 -12.94 -1.36
C GLN A 219 11.32 -13.63 -1.24
N PRO A 220 11.16 -14.81 -1.87
CA PRO A 220 9.86 -15.49 -1.95
C PRO A 220 9.18 -15.75 -0.59
N GLN A 221 9.95 -15.97 0.48
CA GLN A 221 9.40 -16.23 1.81
C GLN A 221 8.64 -15.03 2.39
N TYR A 222 8.96 -13.80 1.98
CA TYR A 222 8.26 -12.58 2.45
C TYR A 222 7.12 -12.16 1.53
N ILE A 223 6.95 -12.85 0.37
CA ILE A 223 6.01 -12.39 -0.66
C ILE A 223 4.70 -13.17 -0.61
N TYR A 224 3.61 -12.42 -0.50
CA TYR A 224 2.29 -12.89 -0.89
C TYR A 224 1.94 -12.35 -2.28
N ARG A 225 1.58 -13.24 -3.22
CA ARG A 225 1.15 -12.91 -4.57
C ARG A 225 -0.35 -13.10 -4.70
N HIS A 226 -1.08 -12.00 -4.88
CA HIS A 226 -2.52 -12.03 -5.04
C HIS A 226 -2.92 -12.10 -6.52
N ARG A 227 -3.58 -13.19 -6.88
CA ARG A 227 -4.28 -13.34 -8.16
C ARG A 227 -5.72 -12.92 -7.98
N TRP A 228 -6.05 -11.81 -8.61
CA TRP A 228 -7.36 -11.18 -8.48
C TRP A 228 -8.48 -12.06 -9.04
N GLN A 229 -9.61 -12.05 -8.35
CA GLN A 229 -10.91 -12.45 -8.87
C GLN A 229 -11.86 -11.25 -8.79
N ILE A 230 -12.88 -11.22 -9.67
CA ILE A 230 -13.89 -10.15 -9.63
C ILE A 230 -14.52 -10.10 -8.25
N ALA A 231 -14.72 -8.87 -7.75
CA ALA A 231 -15.26 -8.58 -6.43
C ALA A 231 -14.36 -9.00 -5.24
N ASP A 232 -13.10 -9.33 -5.48
CA ASP A 232 -12.12 -9.41 -4.38
C ASP A 232 -11.89 -8.03 -3.79
N THR A 233 -11.76 -7.97 -2.47
CA THR A 233 -11.26 -6.78 -1.76
C THR A 233 -10.05 -7.16 -0.94
N LEU A 234 -8.94 -6.45 -1.15
CA LEU A 234 -7.78 -6.46 -0.27
C LEU A 234 -7.78 -5.20 0.58
N LEU A 235 -7.49 -5.36 1.86
CA LEU A 235 -7.18 -4.28 2.80
C LEU A 235 -5.83 -4.57 3.43
N TRP A 236 -4.91 -3.60 3.42
CA TRP A 236 -3.58 -3.81 3.97
C TRP A 236 -3.08 -2.66 4.84
N ASP A 237 -2.22 -3.01 5.80
CA ASP A 237 -1.40 -2.08 6.56
C ASP A 237 -0.23 -1.60 5.67
N ASN A 238 -0.31 -0.37 5.20
CA ASN A 238 0.64 0.17 4.24
C ASN A 238 2.01 0.50 4.85
N ILE A 239 2.14 0.44 6.18
CA ILE A 239 3.41 0.64 6.90
C ILE A 239 4.12 -0.71 7.11
N ALA A 240 3.35 -1.78 7.38
CA ALA A 240 3.88 -3.10 7.63
C ALA A 240 4.30 -3.85 6.35
N VAL A 241 3.77 -3.46 5.19
CA VAL A 241 4.08 -4.06 3.89
C VAL A 241 4.54 -3.05 2.85
N GLN A 242 5.35 -3.50 1.91
CA GLN A 242 5.48 -2.88 0.59
C GLN A 242 4.67 -3.68 -0.41
N HIS A 243 4.13 -3.00 -1.43
CA HIS A 243 3.37 -3.68 -2.46
C HIS A 243 3.85 -3.31 -3.86
N ALA A 244 3.58 -4.21 -4.81
CA ALA A 244 3.98 -4.10 -6.20
C ALA A 244 2.87 -4.61 -7.11
N ARG A 245 2.91 -4.25 -8.38
CA ARG A 245 2.02 -4.79 -9.40
C ARG A 245 2.84 -5.33 -10.57
N THR A 246 2.56 -6.57 -10.97
CA THR A 246 3.10 -7.09 -12.22
C THR A 246 2.50 -6.33 -13.40
N PRO A 247 3.26 -6.14 -14.51
CA PRO A 247 2.68 -5.58 -15.72
C PRO A 247 1.55 -6.49 -16.22
N PHE A 248 0.65 -5.94 -17.01
CA PHE A 248 -0.38 -6.72 -17.67
C PHE A 248 -0.51 -6.31 -19.14
N ASP A 249 -1.16 -7.17 -19.95
CA ASP A 249 -1.33 -6.90 -21.38
C ASP A 249 -2.07 -5.56 -21.57
N PRO A 250 -1.49 -4.56 -22.24
CA PRO A 250 -2.11 -3.24 -22.43
C PRO A 250 -3.42 -3.28 -23.24
N LYS A 251 -3.69 -4.39 -23.95
CA LYS A 251 -4.95 -4.59 -24.67
C LYS A 251 -6.09 -4.99 -23.73
N GLU A 252 -5.76 -5.52 -22.55
CA GLU A 252 -6.71 -5.93 -21.54
C GLU A 252 -7.12 -4.74 -20.66
N LYS A 253 -8.36 -4.79 -20.17
CA LYS A 253 -8.89 -3.78 -19.27
C LYS A 253 -8.78 -4.23 -17.82
N ARG A 254 -8.35 -3.31 -16.97
CA ARG A 254 -8.24 -3.52 -15.53
C ARG A 254 -8.71 -2.28 -14.79
N ALA A 255 -9.56 -2.46 -13.80
CA ALA A 255 -9.98 -1.40 -12.89
C ALA A 255 -10.16 -1.93 -11.48
N LEU A 256 -9.46 -1.33 -10.53
CA LEU A 256 -9.62 -1.55 -9.10
C LEU A 256 -9.98 -0.21 -8.45
N ARG A 257 -11.03 -0.22 -7.61
CA ARG A 257 -11.37 0.95 -6.79
C ARG A 257 -10.51 0.96 -5.54
N ALA A 258 -9.85 2.08 -5.28
CA ALA A 258 -8.96 2.30 -4.15
C ALA A 258 -9.59 3.22 -3.12
N VAL A 259 -9.51 2.85 -1.85
CA VAL A 259 -9.88 3.69 -0.71
C VAL A 259 -8.69 3.77 0.25
N SER A 260 -8.39 4.96 0.75
CA SER A 260 -7.25 5.22 1.63
C SER A 260 -7.71 5.76 2.97
N VAL A 261 -7.04 5.33 4.04
CA VAL A 261 -7.28 5.81 5.40
C VAL A 261 -5.97 6.15 6.10
N ASP A 262 -6.07 7.12 7.01
CA ASP A 262 -4.94 7.61 7.80
C ASP A 262 -5.24 7.60 9.29
N ASP A 263 -4.22 7.88 10.09
CA ASP A 263 -4.42 8.19 11.50
C ASP A 263 -5.25 9.49 11.62
N PRO A 264 -6.23 9.56 12.55
CA PRO A 264 -7.02 10.78 12.76
C PRO A 264 -6.18 12.04 12.98
N ALA A 265 -4.99 11.91 13.56
CA ALA A 265 -4.10 13.05 13.82
C ALA A 265 -3.43 13.62 12.56
N ILE A 266 -3.40 12.86 11.45
CA ILE A 266 -2.73 13.26 10.20
C ILE A 266 -3.65 13.22 8.98
N ALA A 267 -4.89 12.74 9.12
CA ALA A 267 -5.87 12.73 8.04
C ALA A 267 -6.18 14.17 7.61
N VAL A 268 -6.11 14.40 6.31
CA VAL A 268 -6.36 15.73 5.73
C VAL A 268 -7.76 15.72 5.13
N THR A 269 -8.60 16.62 5.61
CA THR A 269 -9.88 16.93 4.95
C THR A 269 -9.57 17.60 3.60
N PRO A 270 -10.36 17.37 2.55
CA PRO A 270 -10.16 18.06 1.28
C PRO A 270 -10.20 19.57 1.54
N THR A 271 -9.04 20.21 1.44
CA THR A 271 -9.00 21.67 1.39
C THR A 271 -9.27 22.07 -0.06
N GLN A 272 -10.11 23.08 -0.25
CA GLN A 272 -10.17 23.77 -1.54
C GLN A 272 -8.74 24.11 -1.97
N PRO A 273 -8.42 24.07 -3.29
CA PRO A 273 -7.09 24.43 -3.75
C PRO A 273 -6.71 25.75 -3.10
N SER A 274 -5.61 25.75 -2.34
CA SER A 274 -5.09 27.00 -1.80
C SER A 274 -4.92 27.93 -2.99
N GLU A 275 -5.59 29.06 -2.96
CA GLU A 275 -5.30 30.16 -3.88
C GLU A 275 -3.77 30.32 -3.87
N ALA A 276 -3.18 30.09 -5.02
CA ALA A 276 -1.76 30.27 -5.18
C ALA A 276 -1.42 31.64 -4.68
N VAL A 277 -0.60 31.73 -3.66
CA VAL A 277 -0.02 32.99 -3.22
C VAL A 277 0.71 33.54 -4.43
N ALA A 278 0.21 34.64 -4.92
CA ALA A 278 0.73 35.40 -6.06
C ALA A 278 2.15 35.91 -5.80
#